data_578963ecce94eeb073c6bf7e06de0e19
#
_entry.id   578963ecce94eeb073c6bf7e06de0e19
#
_cell.length_a   1.000
_cell.length_b   1.000
_cell.length_c   1.000
_cell.angle_alpha   90.00
_cell.angle_beta   90.00
_cell.angle_gamma   90.00
#
_symmetry.space_group_name_H-M   'P 1'
#
loop_
_entity.id
_entity.type
_entity.pdbx_description
1 polymer ?
#
loop_
_entity_poly.entity_id
_entity_poly.type
_entity_poly.pdbx_seq_one_letter_code
_entity_poly.pdbx_strand_id
1 'polypeptide(L)'
;DCAVVNATKKIVLGKRCVVSQYAMLMTSSGDINTRGKTQREGSITIEDDCWVATDAIVMPGSHIEQGVVVGARGLVDGRLPKWTICTGEPAVSRGERVLYAQK
;
A
#
# COMPACT_ATOMS: atom_id res chain seq x y z
N ASP A 1 -10.74 -6.32 -8.54
CA ASP A 1 -11.49 -5.38 -9.30
C ASP A 1 -12.46 -4.48 -8.57
N CYS A 2 -12.62 -4.61 -7.27
CA CYS A 2 -13.34 -3.64 -6.47
C CYS A 2 -12.39 -2.83 -5.59
N ALA A 3 -11.16 -2.64 -6.05
CA ALA A 3 -10.23 -1.77 -5.36
C ALA A 3 -10.66 -0.32 -5.55
N VAL A 4 -10.47 0.49 -4.52
CA VAL A 4 -10.81 1.92 -4.57
C VAL A 4 -9.53 2.71 -4.71
N VAL A 5 -9.46 3.54 -5.75
CA VAL A 5 -8.32 4.40 -6.01
C VAL A 5 -8.80 5.85 -5.95
N ASN A 6 -8.28 6.59 -4.97
CA ASN A 6 -8.56 8.01 -4.82
C ASN A 6 -7.29 8.77 -5.17
N ALA A 7 -7.23 9.29 -6.40
CA ALA A 7 -5.99 9.80 -6.96
C ALA A 7 -6.08 11.28 -7.28
N THR A 8 -5.68 12.13 -6.34
CA THR A 8 -5.41 13.55 -6.60
C THR A 8 -3.94 13.76 -6.93
N LYS A 9 -3.10 12.79 -6.61
CA LYS A 9 -1.68 12.75 -6.93
C LYS A 9 -1.38 11.48 -7.71
N LYS A 10 -0.16 11.33 -8.19
CA LYS A 10 0.26 10.22 -9.02
C LYS A 10 0.31 8.91 -8.24
N ILE A 11 -0.22 7.84 -8.83
CA ILE A 11 -0.07 6.48 -8.33
C ILE A 11 0.71 5.70 -9.39
N VAL A 12 1.82 5.11 -8.98
CA VAL A 12 2.63 4.26 -9.84
C VAL A 12 2.50 2.82 -9.38
N LEU A 13 2.03 1.96 -10.27
CA LEU A 13 1.96 0.52 -10.04
C LEU A 13 2.95 -0.17 -10.95
N GLY A 14 3.81 -0.98 -10.36
CA GLY A 14 4.76 -1.79 -11.11
C GLY A 14 4.10 -2.97 -11.80
N LYS A 15 4.93 -3.82 -12.40
CA LYS A 15 4.50 -5.01 -13.11
C LYS A 15 4.14 -6.12 -12.14
N ARG A 16 3.20 -6.96 -12.53
CA ARG A 16 2.79 -8.14 -11.76
C ARG A 16 2.33 -7.82 -10.34
N CYS A 17 1.72 -6.64 -10.17
CA CYS A 17 1.14 -6.27 -8.89
C CYS A 17 -0.31 -6.74 -8.81
N VAL A 18 -0.71 -7.16 -7.61
CA VAL A 18 -2.08 -7.52 -7.33
C VAL A 18 -2.61 -6.58 -6.26
N VAL A 19 -3.66 -5.83 -6.61
CA VAL A 19 -4.39 -5.01 -5.64
C VAL A 19 -5.74 -5.67 -5.47
N SER A 20 -5.94 -6.27 -4.32
CA SER A 20 -7.08 -7.13 -4.07
C SER A 20 -8.36 -6.34 -3.83
N GLN A 21 -9.46 -7.06 -3.83
CA GLN A 21 -10.79 -6.51 -3.65
C GLN A 21 -10.88 -5.65 -2.38
N TYR A 22 -11.51 -4.49 -2.50
CA TYR A 22 -11.72 -3.53 -1.41
C TYR A 22 -10.45 -2.90 -0.83
N ALA A 23 -9.28 -3.16 -1.40
CA ALA A 23 -8.10 -2.41 -1.02
C ALA A 23 -8.25 -0.95 -1.48
N MET A 24 -7.71 -0.01 -0.70
CA MET A 24 -7.82 1.42 -0.99
C MET A 24 -6.44 2.04 -1.17
N LEU A 25 -6.24 2.70 -2.30
CA LEU A 25 -5.03 3.49 -2.56
C LEU A 25 -5.43 4.96 -2.50
N MET A 26 -4.95 5.67 -1.49
CA MET A 26 -5.37 7.04 -1.21
C MET A 26 -4.19 7.99 -1.33
N THR A 27 -4.26 8.90 -2.30
CA THR A 27 -3.23 9.95 -2.43
C THR A 27 -3.58 11.20 -1.65
N SER A 28 -4.78 11.27 -1.08
CA SER A 28 -5.14 12.34 -0.17
C SER A 28 -6.02 11.81 0.96
N SER A 29 -5.86 12.36 2.13
CA SER A 29 -6.71 12.04 3.27
C SER A 29 -6.77 13.24 4.21
N GLY A 30 -7.81 13.30 5.05
CA GLY A 30 -7.92 14.34 6.05
C GLY A 30 -6.85 14.19 7.13
N ASP A 31 -6.32 15.31 7.59
CA ASP A 31 -5.39 15.31 8.70
C ASP A 31 -6.15 15.66 9.98
N ILE A 32 -6.39 14.65 10.80
CA ILE A 32 -7.18 14.82 12.03
C ILE A 32 -6.45 15.61 13.11
N ASN A 33 -5.15 15.82 12.94
CA ASN A 33 -4.34 16.55 13.90
C ASN A 33 -4.31 18.05 13.61
N THR A 34 -4.94 18.48 12.52
CA THR A 34 -4.93 19.88 12.11
C THR A 34 -6.33 20.44 12.16
N ARG A 35 -6.48 21.63 12.75
CA ARG A 35 -7.72 22.37 12.67
C ARG A 35 -7.89 22.90 11.27
N GLY A 36 -9.10 22.77 10.72
CA GLY A 36 -9.46 23.46 9.48
C GLY A 36 -9.16 22.69 8.23
N LYS A 37 -9.53 21.54 8.02
CA LYS A 37 -9.64 20.84 6.72
C LYS A 37 -8.34 20.75 5.92
N THR A 38 -7.17 20.78 6.57
CA THR A 38 -5.92 20.52 5.90
C THR A 38 -5.91 19.06 5.46
N GLN A 39 -5.63 18.83 4.18
CA GLN A 39 -5.54 17.48 3.64
C GLN A 39 -4.10 17.05 3.57
N ARG A 40 -3.86 15.80 3.91
CA ARG A 40 -2.58 15.15 3.68
C ARG A 40 -2.60 14.60 2.26
N GLU A 41 -1.63 14.98 1.45
CA GLU A 41 -1.51 14.50 0.08
C GLU A 41 -0.12 13.96 -0.18
N GLY A 42 -0.04 12.96 -1.06
CA GLY A 42 1.24 12.41 -1.47
C GLY A 42 1.06 11.32 -2.51
N SER A 43 2.04 11.21 -3.40
CA SER A 43 2.06 10.16 -4.40
C SER A 43 2.29 8.81 -3.76
N ILE A 44 1.74 7.77 -4.40
CA ILE A 44 1.94 6.39 -3.96
C ILE A 44 2.75 5.67 -5.04
N THR A 45 3.79 4.96 -4.61
CA THR A 45 4.59 4.12 -5.49
C THR A 45 4.54 2.69 -5.00
N ILE A 46 4.13 1.77 -5.86
CA ILE A 46 4.13 0.34 -5.58
C ILE A 46 5.00 -0.31 -6.65
N GLU A 47 6.13 -0.88 -6.23
CA GLU A 47 7.08 -1.48 -7.17
C GLU A 47 6.60 -2.84 -7.63
N ASP A 48 7.41 -3.52 -8.47
CA ASP A 48 7.01 -4.77 -9.11
C ASP A 48 6.73 -5.90 -8.11
N ASP A 49 5.88 -6.82 -8.50
CA ASP A 49 5.61 -8.08 -7.77
C ASP A 49 5.00 -7.90 -6.39
N CYS A 50 4.31 -6.80 -6.15
CA CYS A 50 3.67 -6.54 -4.88
C CYS A 50 2.25 -7.10 -4.84
N TRP A 51 1.80 -7.42 -3.64
CA TRP A 51 0.43 -7.86 -3.40
C TRP A 51 -0.15 -7.04 -2.25
N VAL A 52 -1.18 -6.26 -2.56
CA VAL A 52 -1.95 -5.53 -1.56
C VAL A 52 -3.25 -6.28 -1.35
N ALA A 53 -3.39 -6.89 -0.18
CA ALA A 53 -4.49 -7.81 0.09
C ALA A 53 -5.80 -7.09 0.40
N THR A 54 -6.86 -7.86 0.57
CA THR A 54 -8.22 -7.36 0.78
C THR A 54 -8.31 -6.39 1.95
N ASP A 55 -9.05 -5.31 1.76
CA ASP A 55 -9.32 -4.29 2.77
C ASP A 55 -8.07 -3.57 3.30
N ALA A 56 -6.92 -3.74 2.67
CA ALA A 56 -5.74 -2.97 3.03
C ALA A 56 -5.90 -1.52 2.58
N ILE A 57 -5.29 -0.60 3.32
CA ILE A 57 -5.33 0.83 3.01
C ILE A 57 -3.91 1.33 2.83
N VAL A 58 -3.65 1.98 1.69
CA VAL A 58 -2.35 2.61 1.43
C VAL A 58 -2.54 4.12 1.52
N MET A 59 -1.85 4.73 2.47
CA MET A 59 -1.98 6.14 2.79
C MET A 59 -1.12 7.01 1.87
N PRO A 60 -1.41 8.32 1.77
CA PRO A 60 -0.65 9.23 0.93
C PRO A 60 0.84 9.21 1.23
N GLY A 61 1.65 9.27 0.19
CA GLY A 61 3.10 9.31 0.31
C GLY A 61 3.76 7.96 0.56
N SER A 62 3.01 6.86 0.53
CA SER A 62 3.58 5.55 0.79
C SER A 62 4.40 5.04 -0.38
N HIS A 63 5.45 4.29 -0.06
CA HIS A 63 6.31 3.63 -1.04
C HIS A 63 6.44 2.16 -0.64
N ILE A 64 5.86 1.30 -1.45
CA ILE A 64 5.91 -0.15 -1.25
C ILE A 64 6.96 -0.71 -2.18
N GLU A 65 8.05 -1.21 -1.62
CA GLU A 65 9.18 -1.70 -2.40
C GLU A 65 8.88 -3.04 -3.05
N GLN A 66 9.74 -3.46 -3.96
CA GLN A 66 9.53 -4.65 -4.77
C GLN A 66 9.21 -5.88 -3.93
N GLY A 67 8.24 -6.65 -4.37
CA GLY A 67 7.94 -7.95 -3.79
C GLY A 67 7.24 -7.93 -2.44
N VAL A 68 6.78 -6.78 -1.98
CA VAL A 68 6.11 -6.68 -0.68
C VAL A 68 4.70 -7.25 -0.74
N VAL A 69 4.33 -7.98 0.29
CA VAL A 69 2.93 -8.38 0.53
C VAL A 69 2.39 -7.58 1.70
N VAL A 70 1.30 -6.85 1.45
CA VAL A 70 0.56 -6.18 2.52
C VAL A 70 -0.61 -7.07 2.89
N GLY A 71 -0.63 -7.55 4.11
CA GLY A 71 -1.68 -8.44 4.59
C GLY A 71 -3.05 -7.77 4.63
N ALA A 72 -4.11 -8.59 4.68
CA ALA A 72 -5.46 -8.08 4.70
C ALA A 72 -5.67 -7.10 5.86
N ARG A 73 -6.37 -6.01 5.57
CA ARG A 73 -6.67 -4.93 6.52
C ARG A 73 -5.44 -4.18 7.05
N GLY A 74 -4.27 -4.39 6.43
CA GLY A 74 -3.09 -3.63 6.81
C GLY A 74 -3.22 -2.16 6.43
N LEU A 75 -2.66 -1.29 7.25
CA LEU A 75 -2.62 0.15 6.97
C LEU A 75 -1.18 0.54 6.64
N VAL A 76 -0.93 0.84 5.38
CA VAL A 76 0.40 1.26 4.93
C VAL A 76 0.52 2.77 5.08
N ASP A 77 1.49 3.21 5.85
CA ASP A 77 1.76 4.62 6.04
C ASP A 77 3.28 4.82 6.06
N GLY A 78 3.85 4.99 4.88
CA GLY A 78 5.28 5.18 4.72
C GLY A 78 5.91 4.15 3.81
N ARG A 79 7.15 3.80 4.08
CA ARG A 79 7.94 2.91 3.25
C ARG A 79 7.99 1.50 3.82
N LEU A 80 7.72 0.51 2.97
CA LEU A 80 7.83 -0.90 3.34
C LEU A 80 9.01 -1.53 2.61
N PRO A 81 9.87 -2.27 3.31
CA PRO A 81 11.10 -2.81 2.72
C PRO A 81 10.80 -3.98 1.77
N LYS A 82 11.62 -4.09 0.73
CA LYS A 82 11.43 -5.09 -0.32
C LYS A 82 11.41 -6.52 0.20
N TRP A 83 10.64 -7.35 -0.48
CA TRP A 83 10.53 -8.79 -0.22
C TRP A 83 10.15 -9.13 1.22
N THR A 84 9.27 -8.32 1.81
CA THR A 84 8.75 -8.60 3.15
C THR A 84 7.25 -8.79 3.12
N ILE A 85 6.74 -9.45 4.15
CA ILE A 85 5.32 -9.56 4.42
C ILE A 85 5.02 -8.58 5.56
N CYS A 86 4.15 -7.61 5.29
CA CYS A 86 3.85 -6.53 6.23
C CYS A 86 2.40 -6.60 6.65
N THR A 87 2.14 -6.51 7.94
CA THR A 87 0.78 -6.54 8.47
C THR A 87 0.62 -5.54 9.59
N GLY A 88 -0.62 -5.23 9.89
CA GLY A 88 -0.96 -4.42 11.04
C GLY A 88 -1.28 -2.98 10.71
N GLU A 89 -1.40 -2.19 11.76
CA GLU A 89 -1.83 -0.79 11.69
C GLU A 89 -1.01 0.03 12.67
N PRO A 90 0.06 0.69 12.21
CA PRO A 90 0.56 0.67 10.83
C PRO A 90 1.20 -0.66 10.45
N ALA A 91 1.19 -0.97 9.15
CA ALA A 91 1.79 -2.19 8.64
C ALA A 91 3.30 -2.13 8.79
N VAL A 92 3.85 -3.18 9.37
CA VAL A 92 5.29 -3.31 9.56
C VAL A 92 5.72 -4.71 9.12
N SER A 93 7.00 -4.86 8.79
CA SER A 93 7.54 -6.13 8.36
C SER A 93 7.40 -7.18 9.46
N ARG A 94 6.82 -8.33 9.08
CA ARG A 94 6.68 -9.49 9.98
C ARG A 94 7.57 -10.64 9.55
N GLY A 95 8.21 -10.55 8.39
CA GLY A 95 9.06 -11.59 7.89
C GLY A 95 9.40 -11.39 6.43
N GLU A 96 10.24 -12.27 5.92
CA GLU A 96 10.63 -12.26 4.53
C GLU A 96 9.62 -13.01 3.66
N ARG A 97 9.43 -12.52 2.45
CA ARG A 97 8.63 -13.22 1.45
C ARG A 97 9.56 -14.05 0.59
N VAL A 98 9.24 -15.33 0.47
CA VAL A 98 9.99 -16.25 -0.38
C VAL A 98 9.09 -16.71 -1.51
N LEU A 99 9.55 -16.55 -2.75
CA LEU A 99 8.84 -17.07 -3.91
C LEU A 99 9.36 -18.46 -4.23
N TYR A 100 8.43 -19.40 -4.29
CA TYR A 100 8.80 -20.77 -4.70
C TYR A 100 8.84 -20.87 -6.20
N ALA A 101 9.83 -21.58 -6.73
CA ALA A 101 9.92 -21.81 -8.16
C ALA A 101 8.67 -22.56 -8.65
N GLN A 102 8.16 -22.13 -9.79
CA GLN A 102 7.04 -22.85 -10.42
C GLN A 102 7.56 -24.09 -11.10
N LYS A 103 6.80 -25.13 -10.99
CA LYS A 103 7.13 -26.41 -11.62
C LYS A 103 6.40 -26.59 -12.93
#